data_4868b28e0aaf0ab11f3ecab10cf6d5dd
#
_entry.id   4868b28e0aaf0ab11f3ecab10cf6d5dd
#
_cell.length_a   1.000
_cell.length_b   1.000
_cell.length_c   1.000
_cell.angle_alpha   90.00
_cell.angle_beta   90.00
_cell.angle_gamma   90.00
#
_symmetry.space_group_name_H-M   'P 1'
#
loop_
_entity.id
_entity.type
_entity.pdbx_description
1 polymer ?
#
loop_
_entity_poly.entity_id
_entity_poly.type
_entity_poly.pdbx_seq_one_letter_code
_entity_poly.pdbx_strand_id
1 'polypeptide(L)'
;MLRTRAAALPRLAPRFACAPAALLSRHASHAAPTTDALGRKYPEDLGLQHTFAELTNLADERLGAKILFATDEWFATADNLLKPDDPHFDATTFSAEGKVMDGWESRRRRLAGHDWCVIRLGVPGLIHGFEIDSAHFTGNQAPAVRVFGACIEGDEKDSWLGPPRASLGVQGTCSSAEEIEAASRAVDGVRGGWHELVPLSALRPGYVEGGPTAAPEGQVNASVHRFAVAPSAASRRLTHLRFNLHPDGGVARMRAWGVVSRHFETELSAAAVGPIDLLSALNGGRALGASNRHYGHPRNLLQPGRGENMGSGWETARNPRRPPVLQTDAATGFVDMPGVNDWCVLRLGAVAGAVESLTIDTNFFRGNFPESVTVEACYSPEAATEQLLDATSGSSIEWKELLPRTRVAASTEHIFSSADLLPHGKVSHLRVSIFPDGGIMRVRAIGRAVAPLSDAK
;
A
#
# COMPACT_ATOMS: atom_id res chain seq x y z
N MET A 1 4.71 -3.79 74.78
CA MET A 1 4.91 -2.45 74.16
C MET A 1 6.09 -2.55 73.20
N LEU A 2 5.84 -2.55 71.90
CA LEU A 2 6.81 -2.16 70.88
C LEU A 2 6.02 -2.11 69.54
N ARG A 3 5.73 -0.89 69.10
CA ARG A 3 5.06 -0.62 67.82
C ARG A 3 6.13 -0.61 66.71
N THR A 4 6.05 -1.52 65.79
CA THR A 4 6.79 -1.46 64.53
C THR A 4 6.01 -0.66 63.49
N ARG A 5 6.57 0.48 63.06
CA ARG A 5 6.08 1.31 61.95
C ARG A 5 6.39 0.62 60.64
N ALA A 6 5.35 0.36 59.86
CA ALA A 6 5.51 -0.03 58.45
C ALA A 6 5.83 1.23 57.63
N ALA A 7 6.98 1.22 56.97
CA ALA A 7 7.37 2.26 56.02
C ALA A 7 6.61 2.05 54.69
N ALA A 8 5.88 3.06 54.29
CA ALA A 8 5.20 3.10 52.99
C ALA A 8 6.23 3.36 51.88
N LEU A 9 6.34 2.45 50.93
CA LEU A 9 7.09 2.66 49.68
C LEU A 9 6.31 3.61 48.77
N PRO A 10 6.99 4.55 48.09
CA PRO A 10 6.33 5.45 47.16
C PRO A 10 5.93 4.69 45.88
N ARG A 11 4.67 4.81 45.51
CA ARG A 11 4.15 4.35 44.20
C ARG A 11 4.78 5.20 43.10
N LEU A 12 5.70 4.64 42.34
CA LEU A 12 6.14 5.18 41.06
C LEU A 12 5.03 4.91 40.01
N ALA A 13 4.27 5.94 39.70
CA ALA A 13 3.41 5.96 38.54
C ALA A 13 4.28 6.03 37.26
N PRO A 14 4.08 5.19 36.28
CA PRO A 14 4.77 5.34 35.00
C PRO A 14 4.22 6.58 34.30
N ARG A 15 5.00 7.63 34.19
CA ARG A 15 4.75 8.75 33.30
C ARG A 15 5.05 8.26 31.88
N PHE A 16 4.04 7.84 31.15
CA PHE A 16 4.11 7.74 29.70
C PHE A 16 4.18 9.17 29.16
N ALA A 17 5.38 9.62 28.83
CA ALA A 17 5.56 10.84 28.08
C ALA A 17 5.05 10.58 26.65
N CYS A 18 3.87 11.10 26.36
CA CYS A 18 3.40 11.28 24.99
C CYS A 18 4.43 12.17 24.30
N ALA A 19 5.16 11.66 23.32
CA ALA A 19 6.03 12.50 22.50
C ALA A 19 5.15 13.56 21.83
N PRO A 20 5.52 14.84 21.87
CA PRO A 20 4.65 15.88 21.36
C PRO A 20 4.57 15.76 19.85
N ALA A 21 3.35 15.87 19.31
CA ALA A 21 2.99 15.97 17.91
C ALA A 21 3.69 17.14 17.15
N ALA A 22 4.59 17.86 17.80
CA ALA A 22 5.22 19.09 17.32
C ALA A 22 6.39 18.88 16.33
N LEU A 23 6.86 17.64 16.10
CA LEU A 23 7.97 17.41 15.15
C LEU A 23 7.51 17.16 13.70
N LEU A 24 6.20 17.01 13.46
CA LEU A 24 5.62 16.82 12.12
C LEU A 24 5.15 18.13 11.45
N SER A 25 5.23 19.28 12.13
CA SER A 25 4.68 20.54 11.62
C SER A 25 5.61 21.35 10.71
N ARG A 26 6.81 20.90 10.40
CA ARG A 26 7.77 21.67 9.57
C ARG A 26 7.84 21.31 8.10
N HIS A 27 6.99 20.38 7.61
CA HIS A 27 6.86 20.08 6.19
C HIS A 27 5.46 20.38 5.62
N ALA A 28 4.66 21.14 6.34
CA ALA A 28 3.34 21.55 5.89
C ALA A 28 3.39 22.88 5.13
N SER A 29 4.10 22.97 4.00
CA SER A 29 4.07 24.17 3.18
C SER A 29 3.39 24.03 1.81
N HIS A 30 2.95 22.84 1.43
CA HIS A 30 1.98 22.69 0.32
C HIS A 30 1.07 21.51 0.67
N ALA A 31 -0.05 21.80 1.32
CA ALA A 31 -1.13 20.83 1.44
C ALA A 31 -1.54 20.45 0.01
N ALA A 32 -1.38 19.19 -0.36
CA ALA A 32 -1.94 18.66 -1.58
C ALA A 32 -3.46 18.95 -1.60
N PRO A 33 -4.08 19.14 -2.76
CA PRO A 33 -5.49 19.50 -2.81
C PRO A 33 -6.34 18.45 -2.10
N THR A 34 -7.14 18.91 -1.15
CA THR A 34 -8.13 18.08 -0.43
C THR A 34 -9.36 17.77 -1.30
N THR A 35 -9.27 18.10 -2.57
CA THR A 35 -10.34 17.93 -3.54
C THR A 35 -9.76 17.47 -4.88
N ASP A 36 -10.55 16.72 -5.65
CA ASP A 36 -10.20 16.38 -7.02
C ASP A 36 -10.23 17.62 -7.94
N ALA A 37 -9.87 17.43 -9.23
CA ALA A 37 -9.86 18.50 -10.23
C ALA A 37 -11.22 19.22 -10.40
N LEU A 38 -12.31 18.66 -9.84
CA LEU A 38 -13.66 19.21 -9.88
C LEU A 38 -14.11 19.78 -8.52
N GLY A 39 -13.21 19.90 -7.56
CA GLY A 39 -13.50 20.44 -6.24
C GLY A 39 -14.21 19.45 -5.30
N ARG A 40 -14.29 18.16 -5.63
CA ARG A 40 -14.88 17.13 -4.75
C ARG A 40 -13.85 16.67 -3.73
N LYS A 41 -14.23 16.62 -2.46
CA LYS A 41 -13.33 16.12 -1.40
C LYS A 41 -13.08 14.64 -1.54
N TYR A 42 -11.83 14.22 -1.36
CA TYR A 42 -11.49 12.83 -1.18
C TYR A 42 -11.83 12.41 0.26
N PRO A 43 -12.52 11.28 0.48
CA PRO A 43 -12.90 10.83 1.82
C PRO A 43 -11.72 10.61 2.77
N GLU A 44 -10.56 10.25 2.24
CA GLU A 44 -9.36 9.92 3.00
C GLU A 44 -8.40 11.09 3.19
N ASP A 45 -8.78 12.30 2.79
CA ASP A 45 -7.86 13.45 2.71
C ASP A 45 -7.59 14.06 4.07
N LEU A 46 -6.84 13.34 4.89
CA LEU A 46 -6.41 13.73 6.22
C LEU A 46 -4.89 13.70 6.32
N GLY A 47 -4.25 14.78 5.89
CA GLY A 47 -2.88 15.13 6.25
C GLY A 47 -1.77 14.14 5.86
N LEU A 48 -1.45 13.17 6.70
CA LEU A 48 -0.36 12.22 6.49
C LEU A 48 -0.62 11.18 5.39
N GLN A 49 -1.85 10.99 4.92
CA GLN A 49 -2.14 10.07 3.80
C GLN A 49 -1.48 10.52 2.50
N HIS A 50 -1.32 11.80 2.29
CA HIS A 50 -0.59 12.32 1.14
C HIS A 50 0.87 11.91 1.13
N THR A 51 1.51 11.83 2.30
CA THR A 51 2.92 11.44 2.42
C THR A 51 3.16 10.02 1.90
N PHE A 52 2.17 9.12 1.97
CA PHE A 52 2.30 7.73 1.53
C PHE A 52 1.53 7.42 0.25
N ALA A 53 0.79 8.36 -0.31
CA ALA A 53 -0.10 8.14 -1.46
C ALA A 53 0.63 7.62 -2.70
N GLU A 54 1.86 8.07 -2.92
CA GLU A 54 2.72 7.69 -4.05
C GLU A 54 3.54 6.43 -3.79
N LEU A 55 3.51 5.89 -2.56
CA LEU A 55 4.32 4.75 -2.16
C LEU A 55 3.56 3.43 -2.38
N THR A 56 4.34 2.36 -2.49
CA THR A 56 3.82 1.00 -2.59
C THR A 56 3.71 0.39 -1.20
N ASN A 57 2.61 -0.32 -0.89
CA ASN A 57 2.56 -1.16 0.30
C ASN A 57 3.38 -2.43 0.05
N LEU A 58 4.60 -2.47 0.60
CA LEU A 58 5.53 -3.59 0.41
C LEU A 58 5.08 -4.85 1.19
N ALA A 59 4.16 -4.71 2.14
CA ALA A 59 3.58 -5.81 2.91
C ALA A 59 2.22 -6.29 2.34
N ASP A 60 1.89 -5.93 1.11
CA ASP A 60 0.65 -6.36 0.46
C ASP A 60 0.75 -7.84 0.02
N GLU A 61 -0.20 -8.68 0.43
CA GLU A 61 -0.25 -10.09 0.03
C GLU A 61 -0.33 -10.27 -1.48
N ARG A 62 -0.96 -9.35 -2.21
CA ARG A 62 -1.03 -9.38 -3.69
C ARG A 62 0.34 -9.24 -4.35
N LEU A 63 1.30 -8.62 -3.67
CA LEU A 63 2.71 -8.56 -4.09
C LEU A 63 3.51 -9.79 -3.64
N GLY A 64 2.89 -10.70 -2.91
CA GLY A 64 3.52 -11.91 -2.38
C GLY A 64 4.05 -11.78 -0.97
N ALA A 65 3.63 -10.77 -0.20
CA ALA A 65 3.92 -10.72 1.24
C ALA A 65 3.26 -11.91 1.94
N LYS A 66 3.94 -12.44 2.95
CA LYS A 66 3.43 -13.58 3.73
C LYS A 66 3.94 -13.57 5.16
N ILE A 67 3.16 -14.18 6.04
CA ILE A 67 3.58 -14.48 7.41
C ILE A 67 4.50 -15.71 7.36
N LEU A 68 5.66 -15.63 8.01
CA LEU A 68 6.59 -16.75 8.16
C LEU A 68 6.47 -17.40 9.54
N PHE A 69 6.06 -16.62 10.54
CA PHE A 69 5.91 -17.07 11.92
C PHE A 69 4.92 -16.15 12.66
N ALA A 70 4.12 -16.73 13.56
CA ALA A 70 3.30 -16.00 14.52
C ALA A 70 3.26 -16.76 15.85
N THR A 71 3.36 -16.06 16.98
CA THR A 71 3.32 -16.66 18.32
C THR A 71 1.95 -17.22 18.66
N ASP A 72 0.90 -16.50 18.34
CA ASP A 72 -0.49 -16.86 18.68
C ASP A 72 -1.44 -16.36 17.59
N GLU A 73 -2.32 -17.25 17.13
CA GLU A 73 -3.35 -16.95 16.12
C GLU A 73 -4.72 -17.48 16.57
N TRP A 74 -4.94 -17.42 17.89
CA TRP A 74 -6.12 -18.07 18.47
C TRP A 74 -7.42 -17.43 18.02
N PHE A 75 -7.55 -16.12 18.15
CA PHE A 75 -8.79 -15.43 17.79
C PHE A 75 -8.85 -15.06 16.30
N ALA A 76 -7.72 -14.67 15.72
CA ALA A 76 -7.64 -14.36 14.29
C ALA A 76 -6.18 -14.47 13.79
N THR A 77 -6.02 -14.90 12.54
CA THR A 77 -4.70 -15.20 11.95
C THR A 77 -3.92 -13.96 11.57
N ALA A 78 -2.58 -14.04 11.62
CA ALA A 78 -1.70 -12.94 11.31
C ALA A 78 -1.73 -12.55 9.82
N ASP A 79 -2.13 -13.43 8.92
CA ASP A 79 -2.27 -13.16 7.48
C ASP A 79 -3.24 -12.01 7.19
N ASN A 80 -4.25 -11.82 8.04
CA ASN A 80 -5.20 -10.71 7.91
C ASN A 80 -4.53 -9.32 7.95
N LEU A 81 -3.34 -9.18 8.56
CA LEU A 81 -2.57 -7.93 8.55
C LEU A 81 -2.21 -7.46 7.14
N LEU A 82 -2.05 -8.42 6.21
CA LEU A 82 -1.48 -8.20 4.87
C LEU A 82 -2.54 -7.97 3.79
N LYS A 83 -3.83 -8.15 4.14
CA LYS A 83 -4.95 -7.95 3.22
C LYS A 83 -4.98 -6.51 2.68
N PRO A 84 -5.24 -6.33 1.38
CA PRO A 84 -5.30 -5.01 0.76
C PRO A 84 -6.52 -4.20 1.17
N ASP A 85 -7.64 -4.87 1.39
CA ASP A 85 -8.93 -4.25 1.64
C ASP A 85 -9.03 -3.69 3.07
N ASP A 86 -9.93 -2.73 3.23
CA ASP A 86 -10.25 -2.20 4.55
C ASP A 86 -10.89 -3.27 5.43
N PRO A 87 -10.65 -3.23 6.75
CA PRO A 87 -11.19 -4.21 7.66
C PRO A 87 -12.72 -4.23 7.66
N HIS A 88 -13.29 -5.43 7.62
CA HIS A 88 -14.72 -5.65 7.72
C HIS A 88 -15.09 -6.18 9.11
N PHE A 89 -16.24 -5.75 9.63
CA PHE A 89 -16.74 -6.22 10.92
C PHE A 89 -18.25 -6.50 10.87
N ASP A 90 -18.60 -7.73 11.22
CA ASP A 90 -19.97 -8.14 11.46
C ASP A 90 -20.15 -8.54 12.94
N ALA A 91 -20.95 -7.76 13.65
CA ALA A 91 -21.23 -7.98 15.07
C ALA A 91 -21.94 -9.30 15.38
N THR A 92 -22.53 -9.95 14.38
CA THR A 92 -23.31 -11.19 14.52
C THR A 92 -22.51 -12.46 14.20
N THR A 93 -21.31 -12.32 13.63
CA THR A 93 -20.49 -13.46 13.21
C THR A 93 -19.58 -13.93 14.35
N PHE A 94 -19.65 -15.23 14.69
CA PHE A 94 -18.84 -15.89 15.69
C PHE A 94 -18.26 -17.20 15.15
N SER A 95 -17.04 -17.51 15.59
CA SER A 95 -16.41 -18.83 15.43
C SER A 95 -16.44 -19.61 16.74
N ALA A 96 -15.83 -20.78 16.76
CA ALA A 96 -15.68 -21.58 17.99
C ALA A 96 -14.79 -20.88 19.04
N GLU A 97 -13.87 -20.03 18.60
CA GLU A 97 -12.89 -19.32 19.42
C GLU A 97 -13.45 -18.00 19.96
N GLY A 98 -14.52 -17.47 19.36
CA GLY A 98 -15.16 -16.24 19.80
C GLY A 98 -15.69 -15.38 18.65
N LYS A 99 -15.76 -14.07 18.86
CA LYS A 99 -16.19 -13.13 17.84
C LYS A 99 -15.17 -13.08 16.70
N VAL A 100 -15.66 -13.16 15.46
CA VAL A 100 -14.80 -13.07 14.28
C VAL A 100 -14.33 -11.63 14.09
N MET A 101 -13.01 -11.45 14.09
CA MET A 101 -12.34 -10.18 13.85
C MET A 101 -11.52 -10.26 12.56
N ASP A 102 -11.65 -9.26 11.69
CA ASP A 102 -10.87 -9.17 10.46
C ASP A 102 -9.55 -8.43 10.71
N GLY A 103 -8.62 -9.16 11.31
CA GLY A 103 -7.27 -8.70 11.69
C GLY A 103 -6.51 -9.83 12.35
N TRP A 104 -5.32 -9.57 12.83
CA TRP A 104 -4.59 -10.47 13.71
C TRP A 104 -4.99 -10.21 15.15
N GLU A 105 -5.40 -11.26 15.87
CA GLU A 105 -5.73 -11.16 17.30
C GLU A 105 -5.19 -12.36 18.07
N SER A 106 -4.29 -12.07 19.01
CA SER A 106 -3.73 -13.04 19.93
C SER A 106 -4.50 -13.10 21.26
N ARG A 107 -4.35 -14.21 22.00
CA ARG A 107 -4.92 -14.33 23.35
C ARG A 107 -4.24 -13.39 24.34
N ARG A 108 -4.98 -13.01 25.37
CA ARG A 108 -4.41 -12.26 26.49
C ARG A 108 -3.31 -13.07 27.18
N ARG A 109 -2.09 -12.53 27.17
CA ARG A 109 -0.95 -13.12 27.84
C ARG A 109 -1.08 -13.00 29.35
N ARG A 110 -0.80 -14.09 30.04
CA ARG A 110 -0.77 -14.15 31.51
C ARG A 110 0.66 -14.31 32.06
N LEU A 111 1.63 -14.46 31.16
CA LEU A 111 3.06 -14.58 31.46
C LEU A 111 3.81 -13.38 30.87
N ALA A 112 5.01 -13.13 31.37
CA ALA A 112 5.89 -12.12 30.84
C ALA A 112 6.21 -12.37 29.36
N GLY A 113 6.45 -11.27 28.60
CA GLY A 113 6.73 -11.29 27.17
C GLY A 113 5.65 -10.56 26.36
N HIS A 114 5.69 -10.77 25.07
CA HIS A 114 4.76 -10.16 24.12
C HIS A 114 4.56 -11.08 22.92
N ASP A 115 3.49 -10.84 22.16
CA ASP A 115 3.23 -11.59 20.93
C ASP A 115 3.87 -10.90 19.73
N TRP A 116 4.30 -11.70 18.75
CA TRP A 116 4.97 -11.18 17.57
C TRP A 116 4.80 -12.12 16.37
N CYS A 117 4.93 -11.53 15.19
CA CYS A 117 5.01 -12.28 13.94
C CYS A 117 6.20 -11.80 13.10
N VAL A 118 6.62 -12.66 12.18
CA VAL A 118 7.60 -12.34 11.14
C VAL A 118 6.91 -12.32 9.80
N ILE A 119 7.12 -11.25 9.07
CA ILE A 119 6.54 -10.99 7.76
C ILE A 119 7.67 -10.94 6.75
N ARG A 120 7.58 -11.73 5.69
CA ARG A 120 8.36 -11.50 4.49
C ARG A 120 7.63 -10.47 3.62
N LEU A 121 8.30 -9.42 3.22
CA LEU A 121 7.74 -8.44 2.27
C LEU A 121 7.46 -9.10 0.92
N GLY A 122 6.45 -8.63 0.22
CA GLY A 122 6.14 -9.09 -1.13
C GLY A 122 7.25 -8.76 -2.13
N VAL A 123 7.83 -7.59 -1.96
CA VAL A 123 9.00 -7.11 -2.70
C VAL A 123 9.97 -6.41 -1.75
N PRO A 124 11.29 -6.57 -1.95
CA PRO A 124 12.28 -5.83 -1.19
C PRO A 124 12.17 -4.32 -1.44
N GLY A 125 12.41 -3.50 -0.43
CA GLY A 125 12.35 -2.06 -0.63
C GLY A 125 12.86 -1.22 0.53
N LEU A 126 12.77 0.08 0.32
CA LEU A 126 13.06 1.14 1.29
C LEU A 126 11.73 1.56 1.91
N ILE A 127 11.57 1.37 3.22
CA ILE A 127 10.32 1.70 3.91
C ILE A 127 10.41 3.12 4.47
N HIS A 128 9.45 3.96 4.11
CA HIS A 128 9.35 5.34 4.56
C HIS A 128 8.33 5.55 5.68
N GLY A 129 7.36 4.65 5.81
CA GLY A 129 6.37 4.75 6.87
C GLY A 129 5.48 3.52 7.00
N PHE A 130 4.70 3.52 8.07
CA PHE A 130 3.71 2.48 8.37
C PHE A 130 2.34 3.10 8.62
N GLU A 131 1.32 2.38 8.18
CA GLU A 131 -0.04 2.52 8.70
C GLU A 131 -0.38 1.25 9.46
N ILE A 132 -0.74 1.43 10.73
CA ILE A 132 -1.19 0.35 11.60
C ILE A 132 -2.62 0.68 12.00
N ASP A 133 -3.54 -0.17 11.57
CA ASP A 133 -4.97 0.03 11.73
C ASP A 133 -5.52 -0.88 12.83
N SER A 134 -6.14 -0.30 13.84
CA SER A 134 -6.83 -1.00 14.92
C SER A 134 -8.35 -1.10 14.69
N ALA A 135 -8.86 -0.81 13.48
CA ALA A 135 -10.29 -0.75 13.18
C ALA A 135 -11.05 -1.94 13.76
N HIS A 136 -12.16 -1.64 14.40
CA HIS A 136 -13.08 -2.58 15.07
C HIS A 136 -12.55 -3.23 16.36
N PHE A 137 -11.26 -3.14 16.68
CA PHE A 137 -10.71 -3.56 17.96
C PHE A 137 -10.90 -2.44 19.00
N THR A 138 -12.04 -2.46 19.72
CA THR A 138 -12.47 -1.34 20.57
C THR A 138 -12.30 -1.58 22.08
N GLY A 139 -11.55 -2.61 22.45
CA GLY A 139 -11.23 -2.98 23.84
C GLY A 139 -10.23 -4.13 23.90
N ASN A 140 -10.06 -4.78 22.78
CA ASN A 140 -9.13 -5.90 22.55
C ASN A 140 -8.00 -5.52 21.58
N GLN A 141 -7.85 -4.22 21.23
CA GLN A 141 -6.69 -3.77 20.44
C GLN A 141 -5.40 -4.01 21.23
N ALA A 142 -4.30 -4.22 20.50
CA ALA A 142 -2.98 -4.22 21.11
C ALA A 142 -2.73 -2.84 21.77
N PRO A 143 -2.38 -2.76 23.06
CA PRO A 143 -2.13 -1.48 23.72
C PRO A 143 -0.97 -0.70 23.10
N ALA A 144 0.04 -1.40 22.59
CA ALA A 144 1.18 -0.80 21.89
C ALA A 144 1.78 -1.78 20.89
N VAL A 145 2.52 -1.23 19.93
CA VAL A 145 3.23 -2.00 18.89
C VAL A 145 4.67 -1.53 18.75
N ARG A 146 5.50 -2.39 18.16
CA ARG A 146 6.88 -2.10 17.80
C ARG A 146 7.24 -2.84 16.52
N VAL A 147 7.97 -2.19 15.60
CA VAL A 147 8.32 -2.82 14.31
C VAL A 147 9.82 -2.76 14.10
N PHE A 148 10.39 -3.88 13.68
CA PHE A 148 11.76 -4.00 13.23
C PHE A 148 11.81 -4.50 11.80
N GLY A 149 12.87 -4.13 11.07
CA GLY A 149 13.14 -4.60 9.72
C GLY A 149 14.52 -5.22 9.61
N ALA A 150 14.65 -6.20 8.72
CA ALA A 150 15.92 -6.84 8.38
C ALA A 150 16.01 -7.08 6.87
N CYS A 151 17.25 -7.21 6.38
CA CYS A 151 17.55 -7.63 5.01
C CYS A 151 18.10 -9.05 5.05
N ILE A 152 17.33 -10.02 4.59
CA ILE A 152 17.69 -11.45 4.50
C ILE A 152 17.55 -11.83 3.03
N GLU A 153 18.66 -12.15 2.39
CA GLU A 153 18.74 -12.38 0.95
C GLU A 153 19.16 -13.83 0.64
N GLY A 154 19.12 -14.15 -0.64
CA GLY A 154 19.51 -15.46 -1.14
C GLY A 154 18.45 -16.54 -0.97
N ASP A 155 18.86 -17.79 -1.06
CA ASP A 155 17.96 -18.95 -1.01
C ASP A 155 17.36 -19.16 0.40
N GLU A 156 17.94 -18.53 1.41
CA GLU A 156 17.49 -18.62 2.80
C GLU A 156 16.32 -17.70 3.13
N LYS A 157 15.92 -16.77 2.26
CA LYS A 157 14.91 -15.74 2.53
C LYS A 157 13.56 -16.25 3.07
N ASP A 158 13.23 -17.52 2.81
CA ASP A 158 11.98 -18.14 3.25
C ASP A 158 12.23 -19.26 4.29
N SER A 159 13.44 -19.77 4.44
CA SER A 159 13.77 -20.94 5.24
C SER A 159 14.64 -20.66 6.47
N TRP A 160 15.10 -19.42 6.65
CA TRP A 160 15.99 -19.06 7.77
C TRP A 160 15.37 -19.24 9.17
N LEU A 161 14.04 -19.20 9.27
CA LEU A 161 13.30 -19.49 10.50
C LEU A 161 13.12 -20.99 10.76
N GLY A 162 13.54 -21.84 9.82
CA GLY A 162 13.19 -23.26 9.81
C GLY A 162 11.82 -23.51 9.16
N PRO A 163 11.33 -24.75 9.19
CA PRO A 163 10.02 -25.09 8.65
C PRO A 163 8.92 -24.37 9.44
N PRO A 164 7.93 -23.74 8.76
CA PRO A 164 6.79 -23.19 9.46
C PRO A 164 6.00 -24.29 10.17
N ARG A 165 5.39 -23.95 11.30
CA ARG A 165 4.46 -24.89 11.96
C ARG A 165 3.31 -25.25 11.00
N ALA A 166 2.84 -26.48 11.05
CA ALA A 166 1.80 -26.99 10.16
C ALA A 166 0.47 -26.22 10.28
N SER A 167 0.23 -25.58 11.43
CA SER A 167 -0.97 -24.80 11.72
C SER A 167 -0.78 -23.28 11.60
N LEU A 168 0.29 -22.80 10.98
CA LEU A 168 0.45 -21.37 10.69
C LEU A 168 -0.66 -20.91 9.74
N GLY A 169 -1.28 -19.77 10.06
CA GLY A 169 -2.45 -19.25 9.33
C GLY A 169 -3.77 -19.97 9.64
N VAL A 170 -3.82 -20.79 10.70
CA VAL A 170 -5.03 -21.47 11.14
C VAL A 170 -5.53 -20.88 12.46
N GLN A 171 -6.75 -20.35 12.46
CA GLN A 171 -7.42 -19.86 13.67
C GLN A 171 -7.54 -20.97 14.73
N GLY A 172 -7.51 -20.59 15.99
CA GLY A 172 -7.56 -21.54 17.13
C GLY A 172 -6.21 -22.17 17.46
N THR A 173 -5.09 -21.69 16.88
CA THR A 173 -3.77 -22.27 17.09
C THR A 173 -2.77 -21.27 17.67
N CYS A 174 -1.68 -21.80 18.21
CA CYS A 174 -0.54 -21.01 18.68
C CYS A 174 0.75 -21.81 18.54
N SER A 175 1.88 -21.11 18.52
CA SER A 175 3.19 -21.75 18.59
C SER A 175 3.48 -22.29 19.99
N SER A 176 4.15 -23.44 20.07
CA SER A 176 4.65 -23.98 21.33
C SER A 176 5.81 -23.14 21.89
N ALA A 177 6.14 -23.35 23.16
CA ALA A 177 7.27 -22.65 23.78
C ALA A 177 8.59 -22.94 23.04
N GLU A 178 8.78 -24.20 22.60
CA GLU A 178 9.95 -24.65 21.85
C GLU A 178 10.03 -23.98 20.46
N GLU A 179 8.89 -23.85 19.75
CA GLU A 179 8.80 -23.16 18.47
C GLU A 179 9.12 -21.68 18.63
N ILE A 180 8.57 -21.03 19.66
CA ILE A 180 8.86 -19.61 19.96
C ILE A 180 10.33 -19.40 20.28
N GLU A 181 10.92 -20.29 21.09
CA GLU A 181 12.35 -20.21 21.43
C GLU A 181 13.24 -20.44 20.20
N ALA A 182 12.91 -21.42 19.36
CA ALA A 182 13.63 -21.68 18.11
C ALA A 182 13.57 -20.49 17.17
N ALA A 183 12.37 -19.91 16.96
CA ALA A 183 12.18 -18.72 16.15
C ALA A 183 12.91 -17.49 16.73
N SER A 184 12.92 -17.33 18.06
CA SER A 184 13.67 -16.25 18.72
C SER A 184 15.17 -16.39 18.49
N ARG A 185 15.74 -17.59 18.61
CA ARG A 185 17.17 -17.82 18.29
C ARG A 185 17.49 -17.53 16.84
N ALA A 186 16.61 -17.91 15.91
CA ALA A 186 16.79 -17.61 14.48
C ALA A 186 16.75 -16.09 14.21
N VAL A 187 15.81 -15.38 14.83
CA VAL A 187 15.71 -13.91 14.76
C VAL A 187 16.98 -13.25 15.29
N ASP A 188 17.47 -13.68 16.45
CA ASP A 188 18.69 -13.11 17.06
C ASP A 188 19.94 -13.43 16.23
N GLY A 189 19.93 -14.53 15.47
CA GLY A 189 21.01 -14.95 14.59
C GLY A 189 21.06 -14.27 13.22
N VAL A 190 20.10 -13.41 12.87
CA VAL A 190 20.04 -12.74 11.55
C VAL A 190 21.29 -11.89 11.33
N ARG A 191 22.02 -12.20 10.26
CA ARG A 191 23.21 -11.46 9.85
C ARG A 191 22.84 -10.03 9.47
N GLY A 192 23.53 -9.05 10.02
CA GLY A 192 23.21 -7.62 9.85
C GLY A 192 22.19 -7.10 10.86
N GLY A 193 21.51 -8.00 11.60
CA GLY A 193 20.60 -7.64 12.68
C GLY A 193 19.27 -7.05 12.23
N TRP A 194 18.45 -6.75 13.24
CA TRP A 194 17.17 -6.10 13.08
C TRP A 194 17.27 -4.62 13.44
N HIS A 195 16.72 -3.78 12.59
CA HIS A 195 16.71 -2.31 12.77
C HIS A 195 15.32 -1.87 13.21
N GLU A 196 15.25 -1.06 14.26
CA GLU A 196 13.99 -0.49 14.73
C GLU A 196 13.46 0.53 13.71
N LEU A 197 12.23 0.33 13.26
CA LEU A 197 11.54 1.19 12.28
C LEU A 197 10.42 1.98 12.95
N VAL A 198 9.68 1.34 13.86
CA VAL A 198 8.68 1.97 14.72
C VAL A 198 9.04 1.64 16.16
N PRO A 199 9.39 2.63 16.97
CA PRO A 199 9.65 2.42 18.41
C PRO A 199 8.36 2.00 19.11
N LEU A 200 8.47 1.53 20.34
CA LEU A 200 7.29 1.16 21.14
C LEU A 200 6.28 2.32 21.18
N SER A 201 5.16 2.14 20.52
CA SER A 201 4.15 3.18 20.29
C SER A 201 2.76 2.69 20.67
N ALA A 202 2.02 3.50 21.42
CA ALA A 202 0.67 3.18 21.85
C ALA A 202 -0.32 3.23 20.68
N LEU A 203 -1.27 2.29 20.69
CA LEU A 203 -2.42 2.30 19.80
C LEU A 203 -3.69 2.70 20.54
N ARG A 204 -4.55 3.42 19.87
CA ARG A 204 -5.90 3.77 20.36
C ARG A 204 -6.90 2.66 20.02
N PRO A 205 -8.04 2.58 20.76
CA PRO A 205 -9.16 1.78 20.34
C PRO A 205 -9.60 2.12 18.91
N GLY A 206 -9.90 1.09 18.12
CA GLY A 206 -10.21 1.19 16.70
C GLY A 206 -11.66 1.55 16.40
N TYR A 207 -12.13 2.69 16.90
CA TYR A 207 -13.46 3.19 16.57
C TYR A 207 -13.53 3.68 15.13
N VAL A 208 -14.59 3.25 14.42
CA VAL A 208 -14.83 3.57 13.01
C VAL A 208 -16.13 4.37 12.88
N GLU A 209 -16.05 5.55 12.27
CA GLU A 209 -17.19 6.44 12.08
C GLU A 209 -18.27 5.81 11.20
N GLY A 210 -19.54 5.97 11.59
CA GLY A 210 -20.68 5.47 10.82
C GLY A 210 -20.87 3.96 10.81
N GLY A 211 -19.99 3.21 11.51
CA GLY A 211 -20.03 1.76 11.60
C GLY A 211 -20.57 1.23 12.94
N PRO A 212 -20.68 -0.09 13.08
CA PRO A 212 -21.14 -0.74 14.32
C PRO A 212 -20.17 -0.55 15.50
N THR A 213 -18.98 -0.05 15.25
CA THR A 213 -17.94 0.25 16.24
C THR A 213 -17.63 1.74 16.31
N ALA A 214 -18.62 2.60 16.10
CA ALA A 214 -18.45 4.04 16.25
C ALA A 214 -18.11 4.41 17.71
N ALA A 215 -17.32 5.49 17.85
CA ALA A 215 -16.87 5.96 19.16
C ALA A 215 -18.06 6.39 20.03
N PRO A 216 -18.07 6.06 21.32
CA PRO A 216 -18.95 6.67 22.29
C PRO A 216 -18.78 8.20 22.35
N GLU A 217 -19.79 8.88 22.88
CA GLU A 217 -19.72 10.34 23.06
C GLU A 217 -18.45 10.77 23.84
N GLY A 218 -17.75 11.75 23.31
CA GLY A 218 -16.48 12.25 23.88
C GLY A 218 -15.22 11.47 23.48
N GLN A 219 -15.35 10.41 22.66
CA GLN A 219 -14.22 9.69 22.09
C GLN A 219 -14.06 9.97 20.60
N VAL A 220 -12.88 9.66 20.04
CA VAL A 220 -12.53 9.97 18.66
C VAL A 220 -12.61 8.71 17.80
N ASN A 221 -13.29 8.81 16.65
CA ASN A 221 -13.23 7.80 15.61
C ASN A 221 -11.89 7.92 14.88
N ALA A 222 -10.90 7.13 15.29
CA ALA A 222 -9.56 7.11 14.70
C ALA A 222 -8.92 5.76 14.93
N SER A 223 -8.95 4.91 13.91
CA SER A 223 -8.34 3.57 13.97
C SER A 223 -6.94 3.53 13.37
N VAL A 224 -6.65 4.35 12.37
CA VAL A 224 -5.40 4.33 11.62
C VAL A 224 -4.32 5.18 12.31
N HIS A 225 -3.19 4.54 12.62
CA HIS A 225 -2.02 5.16 13.21
C HIS A 225 -0.89 5.20 12.19
N ARG A 226 -0.33 6.39 11.92
CA ARG A 226 0.71 6.61 10.92
C ARG A 226 2.04 6.91 11.57
N PHE A 227 3.07 6.17 11.14
CA PHE A 227 4.43 6.28 11.67
C PHE A 227 5.39 6.54 10.52
N ALA A 228 6.09 7.66 10.56
CA ALA A 228 7.20 7.92 9.66
C ALA A 228 8.44 7.17 10.15
N VAL A 229 9.16 6.52 9.23
CA VAL A 229 10.45 5.89 9.53
C VAL A 229 11.54 6.96 9.48
N ALA A 230 12.45 6.91 10.47
CA ALA A 230 13.56 7.85 10.51
C ALA A 230 14.43 7.75 9.24
N PRO A 231 14.93 8.87 8.67
CA PRO A 231 15.69 8.87 7.42
C PRO A 231 16.87 7.88 7.38
N SER A 232 17.57 7.72 8.50
CA SER A 232 18.70 6.77 8.63
C SER A 232 18.27 5.30 8.53
N ALA A 233 17.03 4.97 8.87
CA ALA A 233 16.46 3.64 8.73
C ALA A 233 15.75 3.49 7.39
N ALA A 234 15.13 4.55 6.88
CA ALA A 234 14.43 4.56 5.58
C ALA A 234 15.38 4.36 4.38
N SER A 235 16.67 4.63 4.53
CA SER A 235 17.69 4.37 3.49
C SER A 235 18.14 2.90 3.41
N ARG A 236 17.64 2.02 4.28
CA ARG A 236 18.02 0.61 4.33
C ARG A 236 17.06 -0.22 3.49
N ARG A 237 17.62 -1.04 2.61
CA ARG A 237 16.86 -2.06 1.89
C ARG A 237 16.44 -3.15 2.87
N LEU A 238 15.14 -3.46 2.88
CA LEU A 238 14.52 -4.43 3.78
C LEU A 238 13.80 -5.50 2.97
N THR A 239 13.75 -6.70 3.52
CA THR A 239 13.08 -7.87 2.97
C THR A 239 12.09 -8.49 3.95
N HIS A 240 12.31 -8.27 5.25
CA HIS A 240 11.53 -8.86 6.34
C HIS A 240 11.20 -7.84 7.40
N LEU A 241 10.05 -8.04 8.06
CA LEU A 241 9.60 -7.27 9.22
C LEU A 241 9.35 -8.23 10.38
N ARG A 242 9.66 -7.77 11.60
CA ARG A 242 9.16 -8.33 12.84
C ARG A 242 8.18 -7.34 13.44
N PHE A 243 6.91 -7.74 13.52
CA PHE A 243 5.83 -6.96 14.08
C PHE A 243 5.47 -7.49 15.47
N ASN A 244 5.53 -6.63 16.47
CA ASN A 244 5.36 -7.00 17.87
C ASN A 244 4.15 -6.28 18.46
N LEU A 245 3.29 -7.04 19.14
CA LEU A 245 2.20 -6.55 19.96
C LEU A 245 2.67 -6.48 21.41
N HIS A 246 2.34 -5.45 22.16
CA HIS A 246 2.78 -5.28 23.53
C HIS A 246 1.59 -5.05 24.48
N PRO A 247 1.23 -6.05 25.33
CA PRO A 247 1.79 -7.41 25.32
C PRO A 247 1.11 -8.34 24.30
N ASP A 248 -0.15 -8.09 23.97
CA ASP A 248 -1.06 -8.92 23.17
C ASP A 248 -2.20 -8.08 22.61
N GLY A 249 -3.15 -8.73 21.92
CA GLY A 249 -4.39 -8.11 21.44
C GLY A 249 -4.51 -8.12 19.93
N GLY A 250 -5.31 -7.20 19.38
CA GLY A 250 -5.66 -7.17 17.99
C GLY A 250 -5.16 -5.95 17.21
N VAL A 251 -4.83 -6.18 15.95
CA VAL A 251 -4.55 -5.18 14.91
C VAL A 251 -5.20 -5.63 13.62
N ALA A 252 -5.97 -4.75 12.99
CA ALA A 252 -6.72 -5.10 11.78
C ALA A 252 -5.81 -5.19 10.54
N ARG A 253 -4.99 -4.17 10.30
CA ARG A 253 -4.07 -4.13 9.13
C ARG A 253 -2.74 -3.51 9.50
N MET A 254 -1.70 -3.94 8.78
CA MET A 254 -0.38 -3.32 8.82
C MET A 254 0.10 -3.08 7.38
N ARG A 255 0.28 -1.82 6.99
CA ARG A 255 0.80 -1.43 5.69
C ARG A 255 2.19 -0.84 5.85
N ALA A 256 3.15 -1.32 5.05
CA ALA A 256 4.53 -0.85 5.02
C ALA A 256 4.76 -0.06 3.73
N TRP A 257 4.65 1.26 3.82
CA TRP A 257 4.73 2.15 2.69
C TRP A 257 6.17 2.46 2.33
N GLY A 258 6.54 2.17 1.08
CA GLY A 258 7.91 2.32 0.65
C GLY A 258 8.10 2.30 -0.86
N VAL A 259 9.37 2.30 -1.25
CA VAL A 259 9.83 2.22 -2.62
C VAL A 259 10.48 0.87 -2.85
N VAL A 260 10.08 0.19 -3.92
CA VAL A 260 10.67 -1.08 -4.31
C VAL A 260 12.12 -0.88 -4.68
N SER A 261 13.01 -1.68 -4.07
CA SER A 261 14.44 -1.69 -4.35
C SER A 261 14.86 -3.07 -4.85
N ARG A 262 14.78 -3.26 -6.17
CA ARG A 262 15.27 -4.46 -6.85
C ARG A 262 16.68 -4.25 -7.34
N HIS A 263 17.51 -5.28 -7.27
CA HIS A 263 18.83 -5.31 -7.91
C HIS A 263 18.67 -5.65 -9.39
N PHE A 264 18.21 -4.69 -10.21
CA PHE A 264 17.99 -4.89 -11.64
C PHE A 264 19.24 -5.42 -12.37
N GLU A 265 20.43 -5.05 -11.92
CA GLU A 265 21.68 -5.50 -12.52
C GLU A 265 21.97 -7.00 -12.30
N THR A 266 21.54 -7.54 -11.17
CA THR A 266 21.75 -8.96 -10.82
C THR A 266 20.52 -9.83 -11.09
N GLU A 267 19.33 -9.30 -10.89
CA GLU A 267 18.07 -10.04 -11.05
C GLU A 267 17.54 -9.97 -12.49
N LEU A 268 17.90 -8.92 -13.24
CA LEU A 268 17.42 -8.63 -14.58
C LEU A 268 18.60 -8.23 -15.47
N SER A 269 19.71 -9.01 -15.47
CA SER A 269 20.82 -8.70 -16.40
C SER A 269 20.23 -8.61 -17.82
N ALA A 270 20.40 -7.45 -18.45
CA ALA A 270 19.71 -7.02 -19.66
C ALA A 270 19.84 -7.98 -20.86
N ALA A 271 20.77 -8.90 -20.81
CA ALA A 271 21.02 -9.91 -21.86
C ALA A 271 20.21 -11.22 -21.66
N ALA A 272 19.72 -11.50 -20.46
CA ALA A 272 19.09 -12.79 -20.14
C ALA A 272 17.57 -12.71 -19.91
N VAL A 273 17.02 -11.51 -19.72
CA VAL A 273 15.59 -11.33 -19.42
C VAL A 273 14.91 -10.64 -20.60
N GLY A 274 13.85 -11.26 -21.12
CA GLY A 274 12.98 -10.67 -22.13
C GLY A 274 12.29 -9.39 -21.64
N PRO A 275 11.35 -8.82 -22.43
CA PRO A 275 10.55 -7.68 -21.99
C PRO A 275 9.81 -7.98 -20.70
N ILE A 276 9.73 -6.99 -19.81
CA ILE A 276 9.04 -7.06 -18.51
C ILE A 276 7.93 -6.00 -18.46
N ASP A 277 7.00 -6.16 -17.53
CA ASP A 277 6.03 -5.11 -17.23
C ASP A 277 6.69 -4.01 -16.38
N LEU A 278 7.06 -2.92 -17.04
CA LEU A 278 7.75 -1.77 -16.46
C LEU A 278 6.87 -0.97 -15.48
N LEU A 279 5.54 -1.12 -15.59
CA LEU A 279 4.57 -0.49 -14.69
C LEU A 279 4.23 -1.35 -13.47
N SER A 280 4.55 -2.65 -13.51
CA SER A 280 4.20 -3.52 -12.38
C SER A 280 4.75 -2.99 -11.05
N ALA A 281 3.92 -2.99 -10.01
CA ALA A 281 4.36 -2.70 -8.65
C ALA A 281 5.48 -3.64 -8.19
N LEU A 282 5.52 -4.87 -8.70
CA LEU A 282 6.63 -5.82 -8.46
C LEU A 282 7.97 -5.32 -9.01
N ASN A 283 7.96 -4.47 -10.03
CA ASN A 283 9.12 -3.89 -10.67
C ASN A 283 9.37 -2.43 -10.27
N GLY A 284 8.64 -1.93 -9.27
CA GLY A 284 8.81 -0.59 -8.74
C GLY A 284 7.95 0.48 -9.43
N GLY A 285 7.00 0.09 -10.27
CA GLY A 285 6.01 1.02 -10.83
C GLY A 285 5.18 1.68 -9.72
N ARG A 286 4.88 2.97 -9.87
CA ARG A 286 4.11 3.76 -8.89
C ARG A 286 3.08 4.65 -9.56
N ALA A 287 1.95 4.86 -8.89
CA ALA A 287 0.95 5.85 -9.28
C ALA A 287 1.21 7.14 -8.52
N LEU A 288 1.53 8.22 -9.22
CA LEU A 288 1.89 9.51 -8.63
C LEU A 288 0.67 10.34 -8.27
N GLY A 289 -0.40 10.26 -9.06
CA GLY A 289 -1.63 10.98 -8.81
C GLY A 289 -2.67 10.76 -9.90
N ALA A 290 -3.87 11.29 -9.68
CA ALA A 290 -4.99 11.21 -10.61
C ALA A 290 -5.91 12.41 -10.45
N SER A 291 -6.67 12.74 -11.51
CA SER A 291 -7.73 13.75 -11.47
C SER A 291 -8.86 13.36 -10.51
N ASN A 292 -9.15 12.09 -10.40
CA ASN A 292 -10.21 11.52 -9.57
C ASN A 292 -9.88 10.07 -9.19
N ARG A 293 -10.19 9.70 -7.94
CA ARG A 293 -9.97 8.35 -7.39
C ARG A 293 -11.12 7.93 -6.46
N HIS A 294 -12.32 8.34 -6.78
CA HIS A 294 -13.46 8.25 -5.87
C HIS A 294 -13.80 6.83 -5.43
N TYR A 295 -13.82 5.87 -6.38
CA TYR A 295 -14.15 4.47 -6.09
C TYR A 295 -12.93 3.56 -6.07
N GLY A 296 -11.81 3.95 -6.69
CA GLY A 296 -10.61 3.13 -6.73
C GLY A 296 -9.34 3.95 -6.97
N HIS A 297 -8.27 3.60 -6.27
CA HIS A 297 -7.00 4.32 -6.38
C HIS A 297 -6.19 3.86 -7.61
N PRO A 298 -5.50 4.77 -8.35
CA PRO A 298 -4.73 4.39 -9.54
C PRO A 298 -3.56 3.43 -9.27
N ARG A 299 -3.08 3.30 -8.02
CA ARG A 299 -2.10 2.24 -7.66
C ARG A 299 -2.61 0.82 -7.95
N ASN A 300 -3.92 0.63 -7.98
CA ASN A 300 -4.53 -0.65 -8.31
C ASN A 300 -4.24 -1.09 -9.75
N LEU A 301 -4.01 -0.14 -10.67
CA LEU A 301 -3.64 -0.42 -12.06
C LEU A 301 -2.35 -1.24 -12.20
N LEU A 302 -1.46 -1.12 -11.21
CA LEU A 302 -0.10 -1.67 -11.23
C LEU A 302 0.02 -3.02 -10.52
N GLN A 303 -1.07 -3.47 -9.88
CA GLN A 303 -1.08 -4.74 -9.15
C GLN A 303 -0.95 -5.94 -10.08
N PRO A 304 -0.33 -7.05 -9.65
CA PRO A 304 -0.27 -8.28 -10.44
C PRO A 304 -1.66 -8.88 -10.65
N GLY A 305 -1.77 -9.78 -11.64
CA GLY A 305 -3.05 -10.42 -11.98
C GLY A 305 -4.08 -9.47 -12.58
N ARG A 306 -5.28 -9.97 -12.80
CA ARG A 306 -6.39 -9.23 -13.45
C ARG A 306 -7.42 -8.66 -12.45
N GLY A 307 -7.15 -8.72 -11.16
CA GLY A 307 -8.09 -8.30 -10.12
C GLY A 307 -9.24 -9.30 -9.90
N GLU A 308 -10.00 -9.10 -8.84
CA GLU A 308 -11.07 -10.00 -8.39
C GLU A 308 -12.47 -9.42 -8.60
N ASN A 309 -12.57 -8.11 -8.52
CA ASN A 309 -13.81 -7.33 -8.66
C ASN A 309 -13.49 -5.88 -9.05
N MET A 310 -14.48 -5.03 -9.25
CA MET A 310 -14.30 -3.61 -9.62
C MET A 310 -13.43 -2.83 -8.62
N GLY A 311 -13.53 -3.12 -7.33
CA GLY A 311 -12.71 -2.48 -6.28
C GLY A 311 -11.21 -2.72 -6.44
N SER A 312 -10.81 -3.75 -7.21
CA SER A 312 -9.41 -4.01 -7.54
C SER A 312 -8.85 -3.12 -8.65
N GLY A 313 -9.63 -2.19 -9.21
CA GLY A 313 -9.25 -1.28 -10.29
C GLY A 313 -9.13 0.18 -9.84
N TRP A 314 -8.84 1.06 -10.79
CA TRP A 314 -9.00 2.50 -10.67
C TRP A 314 -10.35 2.89 -11.25
N GLU A 315 -11.15 3.59 -10.47
CA GLU A 315 -12.46 4.05 -10.91
C GLU A 315 -12.74 5.48 -10.43
N THR A 316 -13.18 6.32 -11.36
CA THR A 316 -13.51 7.72 -11.10
C THR A 316 -15.01 7.88 -10.85
N ALA A 317 -15.40 8.93 -10.14
CA ALA A 317 -16.79 9.31 -10.06
C ALA A 317 -17.28 9.82 -11.42
N ARG A 318 -18.58 9.66 -11.69
CA ARG A 318 -19.20 10.24 -12.88
C ARG A 318 -18.91 11.75 -12.94
N ASN A 319 -18.33 12.21 -14.05
CA ASN A 319 -17.99 13.59 -14.22
C ASN A 319 -19.27 14.46 -14.21
N PRO A 320 -19.37 15.48 -13.34
CA PRO A 320 -20.57 16.30 -13.23
C PRO A 320 -20.89 17.11 -14.50
N ARG A 321 -19.92 17.33 -15.38
CA ARG A 321 -20.12 17.97 -16.69
C ARG A 321 -20.63 16.99 -17.75
N ARG A 322 -20.66 15.70 -17.44
CA ARG A 322 -21.16 14.68 -18.37
C ARG A 322 -22.68 14.79 -18.54
N PRO A 323 -23.20 15.02 -19.77
CA PRO A 323 -24.63 15.04 -20.02
C PRO A 323 -25.26 13.64 -19.80
N PRO A 324 -26.59 13.57 -19.60
CA PRO A 324 -27.30 12.29 -19.48
C PRO A 324 -27.12 11.39 -20.70
N VAL A 325 -27.08 12.01 -21.89
CA VAL A 325 -26.87 11.31 -23.17
C VAL A 325 -25.58 11.83 -23.78
N LEU A 326 -24.62 10.93 -24.01
CA LEU A 326 -23.37 11.25 -24.68
C LEU A 326 -23.62 11.41 -26.18
N GLN A 327 -23.10 12.49 -26.75
CA GLN A 327 -23.09 12.70 -28.17
C GLN A 327 -21.74 12.31 -28.75
N THR A 328 -21.76 11.77 -29.96
CA THR A 328 -20.56 11.36 -30.68
C THR A 328 -20.29 12.38 -31.80
N ASP A 329 -19.07 12.87 -31.86
CA ASP A 329 -18.59 13.66 -32.98
C ASP A 329 -18.62 12.85 -34.27
N ALA A 330 -19.27 13.37 -35.31
CA ALA A 330 -19.47 12.63 -36.55
C ALA A 330 -18.19 12.43 -37.37
N ALA A 331 -17.18 13.29 -37.18
CA ALA A 331 -15.92 13.22 -37.92
C ALA A 331 -14.95 12.24 -37.29
N THR A 332 -14.86 12.24 -35.95
CA THR A 332 -13.92 11.40 -35.18
C THR A 332 -14.55 10.11 -34.70
N GLY A 333 -15.87 10.09 -34.56
CA GLY A 333 -16.61 8.97 -33.98
C GLY A 333 -16.48 8.85 -32.46
N PHE A 334 -15.69 9.69 -31.79
CA PHE A 334 -15.53 9.68 -30.35
C PHE A 334 -16.56 10.55 -29.63
N VAL A 335 -16.75 10.31 -28.32
CA VAL A 335 -17.61 11.16 -27.49
C VAL A 335 -17.11 12.61 -27.57
N ASP A 336 -18.03 13.51 -27.93
CA ASP A 336 -17.77 14.94 -28.04
C ASP A 336 -17.94 15.65 -26.68
N MET A 337 -16.85 15.68 -25.93
CA MET A 337 -16.77 16.39 -24.66
C MET A 337 -15.38 17.04 -24.48
N PRO A 338 -15.07 18.12 -25.19
CA PRO A 338 -13.77 18.78 -25.14
C PRO A 338 -13.36 19.16 -23.72
N GLY A 339 -12.17 18.75 -23.31
CA GLY A 339 -11.63 19.06 -21.99
C GLY A 339 -12.36 18.35 -20.82
N VAL A 340 -13.12 17.31 -21.09
CA VAL A 340 -13.75 16.46 -20.08
C VAL A 340 -13.18 15.06 -20.16
N ASN A 341 -12.20 14.79 -19.32
CA ASN A 341 -11.58 13.47 -19.15
C ASN A 341 -11.06 13.36 -17.73
N ASP A 342 -10.91 12.13 -17.28
CA ASP A 342 -10.14 11.82 -16.10
C ASP A 342 -8.78 11.27 -16.52
N TRP A 343 -7.78 11.41 -15.65
CA TRP A 343 -6.42 10.98 -15.93
C TRP A 343 -5.69 10.51 -14.69
N CYS A 344 -4.66 9.70 -14.89
CA CYS A 344 -3.67 9.37 -13.86
C CYS A 344 -2.27 9.42 -14.44
N VAL A 345 -1.29 9.69 -13.57
CA VAL A 345 0.14 9.67 -13.90
C VAL A 345 0.79 8.50 -13.19
N LEU A 346 1.48 7.70 -13.98
CA LEU A 346 2.16 6.46 -13.57
C LEU A 346 3.66 6.61 -13.84
N ARG A 347 4.49 6.31 -12.82
CA ARG A 347 5.95 6.23 -12.95
C ARG A 347 6.35 4.78 -13.20
N LEU A 348 7.20 4.56 -14.17
CA LEU A 348 7.80 3.25 -14.40
C LEU A 348 8.79 2.89 -13.27
N GLY A 349 8.99 1.62 -13.00
CA GLY A 349 10.03 1.15 -12.08
C GLY A 349 11.44 1.22 -12.67
N ALA A 350 11.54 1.30 -13.98
CA ALA A 350 12.80 1.42 -14.70
C ALA A 350 12.64 2.30 -15.94
N VAL A 351 13.73 2.91 -16.40
CA VAL A 351 13.73 3.62 -17.67
C VAL A 351 13.66 2.62 -18.81
N ALA A 352 12.68 2.77 -19.70
CA ALA A 352 12.56 1.98 -20.91
C ALA A 352 13.27 2.68 -22.08
N GLY A 353 14.07 1.91 -22.83
CA GLY A 353 14.55 2.35 -24.15
C GLY A 353 13.37 2.47 -25.13
N ALA A 354 12.46 1.48 -25.09
CA ALA A 354 11.18 1.47 -25.79
C ALA A 354 10.14 0.70 -24.98
N VAL A 355 8.89 1.12 -25.07
CA VAL A 355 7.73 0.34 -24.66
C VAL A 355 7.31 -0.50 -25.88
N GLU A 356 7.37 -1.83 -25.76
CA GLU A 356 7.09 -2.73 -26.86
C GLU A 356 5.60 -3.02 -27.03
N SER A 357 4.84 -2.99 -25.91
CA SER A 357 3.38 -3.09 -25.95
C SER A 357 2.74 -2.45 -24.71
N LEU A 358 1.48 -2.05 -24.88
CA LEU A 358 0.62 -1.60 -23.79
C LEU A 358 -0.57 -2.54 -23.63
N THR A 359 -1.02 -2.75 -22.40
CA THR A 359 -2.30 -3.40 -22.11
C THR A 359 -3.17 -2.43 -21.31
N ILE A 360 -4.41 -2.25 -21.77
CA ILE A 360 -5.49 -1.58 -21.04
C ILE A 360 -6.57 -2.62 -20.76
N ASP A 361 -6.74 -3.00 -19.52
CA ASP A 361 -7.71 -4.02 -19.12
C ASP A 361 -8.90 -3.35 -18.41
N THR A 362 -10.10 -3.55 -18.92
CA THR A 362 -11.37 -3.10 -18.35
C THR A 362 -12.12 -4.22 -17.63
N ASN A 363 -11.45 -5.30 -17.23
CA ASN A 363 -12.06 -6.44 -16.55
C ASN A 363 -13.00 -5.99 -15.42
N PHE A 364 -14.17 -6.62 -15.29
CA PHE A 364 -15.28 -6.28 -14.38
C PHE A 364 -16.01 -4.94 -14.66
N PHE A 365 -15.43 -3.99 -15.38
CA PHE A 365 -16.12 -2.74 -15.74
C PHE A 365 -17.03 -2.98 -16.95
N ARG A 366 -18.31 -3.24 -16.70
CA ARG A 366 -19.28 -3.62 -17.74
C ARG A 366 -20.12 -2.44 -18.24
N GLY A 367 -20.54 -1.56 -17.35
CA GLY A 367 -21.35 -0.38 -17.67
C GLY A 367 -20.67 0.95 -17.39
N ASN A 368 -19.57 0.91 -16.64
CA ASN A 368 -18.80 2.03 -16.14
C ASN A 368 -17.36 2.04 -16.66
N PHE A 369 -17.08 1.36 -17.78
CA PHE A 369 -15.82 1.49 -18.49
C PHE A 369 -15.78 2.79 -19.30
N PRO A 370 -14.60 3.38 -19.57
CA PRO A 370 -14.48 4.58 -20.41
C PRO A 370 -14.82 4.27 -21.88
N GLU A 371 -15.33 5.25 -22.61
CA GLU A 371 -15.58 5.09 -24.06
C GLU A 371 -14.27 4.89 -24.82
N SER A 372 -13.22 5.63 -24.43
CA SER A 372 -11.91 5.59 -25.05
C SER A 372 -10.82 5.99 -24.08
N VAL A 373 -9.58 5.72 -24.46
CA VAL A 373 -8.37 6.06 -23.70
C VAL A 373 -7.34 6.72 -24.60
N THR A 374 -6.45 7.52 -24.01
CA THR A 374 -5.16 7.93 -24.60
C THR A 374 -4.04 7.59 -23.62
N VAL A 375 -2.85 7.35 -24.14
CA VAL A 375 -1.66 7.23 -23.31
C VAL A 375 -0.59 8.16 -23.86
N GLU A 376 -0.08 9.04 -23.00
CA GLU A 376 1.05 9.89 -23.28
C GLU A 376 2.27 9.43 -22.48
N ALA A 377 3.44 9.64 -23.00
CA ALA A 377 4.71 9.28 -22.37
C ALA A 377 5.64 10.50 -22.26
N CYS A 378 6.46 10.52 -21.22
CA CYS A 378 7.56 11.48 -21.12
C CYS A 378 8.82 10.82 -20.57
N TYR A 379 9.96 11.46 -20.80
CA TYR A 379 11.22 11.12 -20.16
C TYR A 379 11.70 12.26 -19.28
N SER A 380 11.32 12.22 -18.03
CA SER A 380 11.64 13.22 -17.00
C SER A 380 11.90 12.53 -15.66
N PRO A 381 12.98 11.73 -15.56
CA PRO A 381 13.21 10.87 -14.40
C PRO A 381 13.41 11.63 -13.09
N GLU A 382 13.91 12.87 -13.15
CA GLU A 382 14.19 13.72 -11.98
C GLU A 382 13.07 14.76 -11.70
N ALA A 383 11.97 14.71 -12.44
CA ALA A 383 10.89 15.67 -12.25
C ALA A 383 10.18 15.44 -10.91
N ALA A 384 9.87 16.52 -10.21
CA ALA A 384 9.04 16.46 -9.03
C ALA A 384 7.61 16.05 -9.39
N THR A 385 6.94 15.35 -8.47
CA THR A 385 5.57 14.88 -8.68
C THR A 385 4.61 16.02 -9.07
N GLU A 386 4.72 17.17 -8.44
CA GLU A 386 3.89 18.34 -8.72
C GLU A 386 4.02 18.80 -10.17
N GLN A 387 5.23 18.75 -10.75
CA GLN A 387 5.47 19.10 -12.14
C GLN A 387 4.83 18.11 -13.11
N LEU A 388 4.85 16.81 -12.75
CA LEU A 388 4.25 15.74 -13.55
C LEU A 388 2.72 15.75 -13.49
N LEU A 389 2.15 16.22 -12.39
CA LEU A 389 0.70 16.34 -12.21
C LEU A 389 0.14 17.68 -12.72
N ASP A 390 1.01 18.63 -13.07
CA ASP A 390 0.57 19.91 -13.61
C ASP A 390 0.00 19.72 -15.03
N ALA A 391 -1.32 19.89 -15.15
CA ALA A 391 -2.06 19.79 -16.42
C ALA A 391 -2.15 21.15 -17.15
N THR A 392 -1.49 22.20 -16.66
CA THR A 392 -1.55 23.53 -17.28
C THR A 392 -0.70 23.59 -18.56
N SER A 393 -1.08 24.46 -19.46
CA SER A 393 -0.38 24.67 -20.75
C SER A 393 1.02 25.27 -20.62
N GLY A 394 1.49 25.50 -19.38
CA GLY A 394 2.83 26.02 -19.06
C GLY A 394 3.72 24.99 -18.38
N SER A 395 3.32 23.72 -18.29
CA SER A 395 4.12 22.66 -17.70
C SER A 395 5.48 22.53 -18.38
N SER A 396 6.54 22.36 -17.59
CA SER A 396 7.89 22.09 -18.07
C SER A 396 8.07 20.68 -18.64
N ILE A 397 7.07 19.82 -18.50
CA ILE A 397 7.09 18.42 -18.92
C ILE A 397 6.55 18.29 -20.34
N GLU A 398 7.38 17.82 -21.26
CA GLU A 398 6.96 17.49 -22.63
C GLU A 398 6.34 16.11 -22.69
N TRP A 399 5.00 16.05 -22.63
CA TRP A 399 4.24 14.84 -22.86
C TRP A 399 4.06 14.58 -24.35
N LYS A 400 4.35 13.37 -24.81
CA LYS A 400 4.16 12.92 -26.20
C LYS A 400 3.15 11.79 -26.25
N GLU A 401 2.25 11.88 -27.20
CA GLU A 401 1.28 10.81 -27.40
C GLU A 401 2.00 9.50 -27.76
N LEU A 402 1.70 8.45 -27.01
CA LEU A 402 2.22 7.10 -27.21
C LEU A 402 1.15 6.20 -27.81
N LEU A 403 -0.06 6.23 -27.28
CA LEU A 403 -1.24 5.58 -27.83
C LEU A 403 -2.28 6.65 -28.16
N PRO A 404 -2.63 6.83 -29.44
CA PRO A 404 -3.69 7.75 -29.85
C PRO A 404 -5.04 7.38 -29.23
N ARG A 405 -5.98 8.32 -29.23
CA ARG A 405 -7.30 8.06 -28.67
C ARG A 405 -7.92 6.81 -29.32
N THR A 406 -8.12 5.79 -28.51
CA THR A 406 -8.56 4.47 -28.93
C THR A 406 -9.75 4.01 -28.11
N ARG A 407 -10.78 3.48 -28.77
CA ARG A 407 -11.96 2.92 -28.10
C ARG A 407 -11.59 1.68 -27.30
N VAL A 408 -12.24 1.53 -26.18
CA VAL A 408 -12.17 0.31 -25.38
C VAL A 408 -13.56 -0.29 -25.20
N ALA A 409 -13.62 -1.56 -24.84
CA ALA A 409 -14.84 -2.32 -24.67
C ALA A 409 -15.02 -2.76 -23.23
N ALA A 410 -16.23 -3.14 -22.87
CA ALA A 410 -16.58 -3.63 -21.54
C ALA A 410 -15.86 -4.95 -21.20
N SER A 411 -15.31 -5.04 -19.99
CA SER A 411 -14.71 -6.26 -19.43
C SER A 411 -13.76 -6.99 -20.41
N THR A 412 -12.89 -6.21 -21.08
CA THR A 412 -12.01 -6.68 -22.16
C THR A 412 -10.56 -6.29 -21.88
N GLU A 413 -9.64 -7.18 -22.19
CA GLU A 413 -8.21 -6.90 -22.20
C GLU A 413 -7.80 -6.44 -23.61
N HIS A 414 -7.37 -5.18 -23.73
CA HIS A 414 -6.91 -4.57 -24.97
C HIS A 414 -5.38 -4.58 -24.97
N ILE A 415 -4.80 -5.25 -25.96
CA ILE A 415 -3.35 -5.33 -26.13
C ILE A 415 -2.97 -4.54 -27.37
N PHE A 416 -2.12 -3.54 -27.20
CA PHE A 416 -1.57 -2.68 -28.24
C PHE A 416 -0.11 -3.05 -28.44
N SER A 417 0.21 -3.52 -29.62
CA SER A 417 1.57 -3.90 -30.02
C SER A 417 2.39 -2.66 -30.40
N SER A 418 3.66 -2.83 -30.65
CA SER A 418 4.52 -1.75 -31.14
C SER A 418 4.05 -1.11 -32.45
N ALA A 419 3.24 -1.82 -33.23
CA ALA A 419 2.64 -1.27 -34.48
C ALA A 419 1.48 -0.30 -34.20
N ASP A 420 0.86 -0.37 -33.02
CA ASP A 420 -0.23 0.47 -32.60
C ASP A 420 0.26 1.72 -31.84
N LEU A 421 1.55 1.72 -31.43
CA LEU A 421 2.17 2.78 -30.65
C LEU A 421 2.88 3.78 -31.58
N LEU A 422 2.76 5.07 -31.24
CA LEU A 422 3.50 6.12 -31.94
C LEU A 422 5.00 6.05 -31.61
N PRO A 423 5.87 6.54 -32.52
CA PRO A 423 7.32 6.57 -32.30
C PRO A 423 7.68 7.32 -31.02
N HIS A 424 8.45 6.68 -30.15
CA HIS A 424 8.88 7.24 -28.87
C HIS A 424 10.33 6.81 -28.57
N GLY A 425 10.95 7.52 -27.63
CA GLY A 425 12.29 7.21 -27.12
C GLY A 425 12.22 6.55 -25.74
N LYS A 426 13.13 6.92 -24.87
CA LYS A 426 13.11 6.51 -23.47
C LYS A 426 11.85 7.05 -22.79
N VAL A 427 11.29 6.23 -21.91
CA VAL A 427 10.08 6.56 -21.13
C VAL A 427 10.39 6.39 -19.64
N SER A 428 9.98 7.37 -18.85
CA SER A 428 10.01 7.30 -17.38
C SER A 428 8.63 7.36 -16.76
N HIS A 429 7.68 8.04 -17.42
CA HIS A 429 6.32 8.22 -16.93
C HIS A 429 5.31 8.06 -18.06
N LEU A 430 4.12 7.57 -17.69
CA LEU A 430 2.94 7.53 -18.54
C LEU A 430 1.82 8.37 -17.94
N ARG A 431 1.09 9.09 -18.76
CA ARG A 431 -0.19 9.70 -18.41
C ARG A 431 -1.29 8.94 -19.16
N VAL A 432 -2.18 8.30 -18.42
CA VAL A 432 -3.32 7.57 -18.96
C VAL A 432 -4.56 8.45 -18.77
N SER A 433 -5.18 8.82 -19.86
CA SER A 433 -6.43 9.59 -19.86
C SER A 433 -7.58 8.70 -20.31
N ILE A 434 -8.72 8.81 -19.62
CA ILE A 434 -9.96 8.10 -19.89
C ILE A 434 -11.08 9.09 -20.24
N PHE A 435 -11.91 8.73 -21.18
CA PHE A 435 -12.96 9.61 -21.71
C PHE A 435 -14.34 8.98 -21.57
N PRO A 436 -15.34 9.73 -21.00
CA PRO A 436 -15.15 10.96 -20.24
C PRO A 436 -14.72 10.70 -18.80
N ASP A 437 -15.06 9.54 -18.26
CA ASP A 437 -14.84 8.99 -16.92
C ASP A 437 -14.99 7.47 -16.95
N GLY A 438 -14.80 6.80 -15.81
CA GLY A 438 -15.06 5.36 -15.68
C GLY A 438 -13.97 4.61 -14.95
N GLY A 439 -13.90 3.30 -15.19
CA GLY A 439 -12.97 2.42 -14.52
C GLY A 439 -12.10 1.59 -15.46
N ILE A 440 -10.85 1.41 -15.05
CA ILE A 440 -9.85 0.52 -15.66
C ILE A 440 -9.32 -0.41 -14.58
N MET A 441 -9.16 -1.70 -14.90
CA MET A 441 -8.65 -2.70 -13.98
C MET A 441 -7.13 -2.69 -13.91
N ARG A 442 -6.45 -2.70 -15.06
CA ARG A 442 -4.98 -2.76 -15.16
C ARG A 442 -4.45 -1.95 -16.32
N VAL A 443 -3.25 -1.43 -16.14
CA VAL A 443 -2.41 -0.90 -17.20
C VAL A 443 -1.07 -1.63 -17.14
N ARG A 444 -0.60 -2.16 -18.27
CA ARG A 444 0.72 -2.78 -18.41
C ARG A 444 1.52 -2.06 -19.48
N ALA A 445 2.81 -1.88 -19.22
CA ALA A 445 3.76 -1.38 -20.20
C ALA A 445 4.89 -2.40 -20.32
N ILE A 446 4.80 -3.25 -21.32
CA ILE A 446 5.81 -4.27 -21.57
C ILE A 446 6.93 -3.66 -22.37
N GLY A 447 8.16 -3.84 -21.92
CA GLY A 447 9.33 -3.30 -22.59
C GLY A 447 10.64 -3.73 -21.91
N ARG A 448 11.75 -3.25 -22.44
CA ARG A 448 13.08 -3.58 -21.92
C ARG A 448 13.55 -2.50 -20.96
N ALA A 449 13.90 -2.90 -19.75
CA ALA A 449 14.52 -2.01 -18.78
C ALA A 449 15.93 -1.64 -19.24
N VAL A 450 16.21 -0.34 -19.29
CA VAL A 450 17.55 0.19 -19.63
C VAL A 450 18.38 0.45 -18.37
N ALA A 451 17.74 1.02 -17.35
CA ALA A 451 18.32 1.29 -16.05
C ALA A 451 17.19 1.46 -15.01
N PRO A 452 17.42 1.19 -13.73
CA PRO A 452 16.48 1.58 -12.69
C PRO A 452 16.34 3.11 -12.69
N LEU A 453 15.13 3.59 -12.39
CA LEU A 453 14.94 5.01 -12.09
C LEU A 453 15.47 5.26 -10.67
N SER A 454 16.40 6.20 -10.53
CA SER A 454 16.79 6.68 -9.21
C SER A 454 15.54 7.32 -8.56
N ASP A 455 15.28 6.99 -7.33
CA ASP A 455 14.34 7.79 -6.56
C ASP A 455 15.01 9.13 -6.30
N ALA A 456 14.41 10.20 -6.83
CA ALA A 456 14.87 11.56 -6.57
C ALA A 456 15.00 11.75 -5.04
N LYS A 457 16.17 12.25 -4.62
CA LYS A 457 16.54 12.45 -3.22
C LYS A 457 15.63 13.44 -2.52
#